data_882d12cd5d479e1a847a6e88b00cbba0
#
_entry.id   882d12cd5d479e1a847a6e88b00cbba0
#
_cell.length_a   1.000
_cell.length_b   1.000
_cell.length_c   1.000
_cell.angle_alpha   90.00
_cell.angle_beta   90.00
_cell.angle_gamma   90.00
#
_symmetry.space_group_name_H-M   'P 1'
#
loop_
_entity.id
_entity.type
_entity.pdbx_description
1 polymer ?
#
loop_
_entity_poly.entity_id
_entity_poly.type
_entity_poly.pdbx_seq_one_letter_code
_entity_poly.pdbx_strand_id
1 'polypeptide(L)'
;MAAALLDPGELAGLAWCLDAANLPSADLADPGRLFFRFEADSLVGYGGLEGEGADRLLRSIVILADRRGHGLGRTLVTTLEQQARNRGVERLHLLTTTAASFFRALGYTDADRGAAPQAVAASREFTALCPASAAYLVKA
;
A
#
# COMPACT_ATOMS: atom_id res chain seq x y z
N MET A 1 7.83 9.39 -12.36
CA MET A 1 7.52 7.94 -12.17
C MET A 1 6.13 7.66 -12.73
N ALA A 2 6.00 6.61 -13.49
CA ALA A 2 4.73 6.24 -14.10
C ALA A 2 4.08 5.09 -13.33
N ALA A 3 2.75 5.15 -13.15
CA ALA A 3 1.96 4.11 -12.53
C ALA A 3 1.03 3.47 -13.56
N ALA A 4 0.94 2.15 -13.56
CA ALA A 4 0.02 1.41 -14.42
C ALA A 4 -0.66 0.30 -13.62
N LEU A 5 -1.97 0.14 -13.85
CA LEU A 5 -2.74 -0.94 -13.21
C LEU A 5 -2.22 -2.30 -13.66
N LEU A 6 -2.13 -3.24 -12.71
CA LEU A 6 -1.79 -4.63 -13.03
C LEU A 6 -2.99 -5.36 -13.59
N ASP A 7 -2.73 -6.20 -14.61
CA ASP A 7 -3.67 -7.22 -15.05
C ASP A 7 -3.63 -8.43 -14.08
N PRO A 8 -4.69 -9.25 -14.05
CA PRO A 8 -4.69 -10.45 -13.18
C PRO A 8 -3.48 -11.37 -13.40
N GLY A 9 -2.97 -11.46 -14.63
CA GLY A 9 -1.78 -12.27 -14.94
C GLY A 9 -0.48 -11.74 -14.34
N GLU A 10 -0.44 -10.49 -13.89
CA GLU A 10 0.73 -9.87 -13.27
C GLU A 10 0.77 -10.03 -11.74
N LEU A 11 -0.30 -10.54 -11.13
CA LEU A 11 -0.38 -10.68 -9.67
C LEU A 11 0.65 -11.67 -9.11
N ALA A 12 1.05 -12.66 -9.89
CA ALA A 12 2.08 -13.63 -9.46
C ALA A 12 3.43 -12.95 -9.21
N GLY A 13 3.82 -12.00 -10.07
CA GLY A 13 5.05 -11.22 -9.89
C GLY A 13 4.99 -10.34 -8.65
N LEU A 14 3.85 -9.71 -8.39
CA LEU A 14 3.62 -8.93 -7.18
C LEU A 14 3.71 -9.83 -5.94
N ALA A 15 3.04 -10.99 -5.94
CA ALA A 15 3.06 -11.93 -4.83
C ALA A 15 4.49 -12.38 -4.50
N TRP A 16 5.28 -12.68 -5.52
CA TRP A 16 6.67 -13.08 -5.35
C TRP A 16 7.49 -12.00 -4.63
N CYS A 17 7.33 -10.74 -5.05
CA CYS A 17 8.02 -9.60 -4.42
C CYS A 17 7.56 -9.37 -2.98
N LEU A 18 6.26 -9.50 -2.71
CA LEU A 18 5.71 -9.34 -1.37
C LEU A 18 6.20 -10.43 -0.43
N ASP A 19 6.21 -11.69 -0.88
CA ASP A 19 6.71 -12.80 -0.09
C ASP A 19 8.18 -12.62 0.26
N ALA A 20 8.99 -12.16 -0.69
CA ALA A 20 10.40 -11.88 -0.46
C ALA A 20 10.63 -10.75 0.56
N ALA A 21 9.67 -9.84 0.69
CA ALA A 21 9.71 -8.72 1.64
C ALA A 21 8.98 -9.02 2.95
N ASN A 22 8.47 -10.24 3.14
CA ASN A 22 7.66 -10.66 4.29
C ASN A 22 6.39 -9.81 4.47
N LEU A 23 5.74 -9.48 3.36
CA LEU A 23 4.48 -8.75 3.34
C LEU A 23 3.32 -9.67 2.95
N PRO A 24 2.08 -9.37 3.42
CA PRO A 24 0.93 -10.20 3.08
C PRO A 24 0.68 -10.29 1.58
N SER A 25 0.44 -11.50 1.07
CA SER A 25 0.19 -11.77 -0.35
C SER A 25 -1.00 -12.69 -0.60
N ALA A 26 -1.68 -13.15 0.44
CA ALA A 26 -2.70 -14.19 0.34
C ALA A 26 -4.00 -13.71 -0.31
N ASP A 27 -4.29 -12.42 -0.31
CA ASP A 27 -5.59 -11.85 -0.69
C ASP A 27 -5.56 -11.01 -1.98
N LEU A 28 -4.50 -11.11 -2.78
CA LEU A 28 -4.31 -10.22 -3.95
C LEU A 28 -5.44 -10.34 -4.98
N ALA A 29 -6.01 -11.53 -5.14
CA ALA A 29 -7.09 -11.77 -6.11
C ALA A 29 -8.48 -11.46 -5.55
N ASP A 30 -8.62 -11.08 -4.28
CA ASP A 30 -9.91 -10.75 -3.69
C ASP A 30 -10.43 -9.43 -4.28
N PRO A 31 -11.77 -9.22 -4.32
CA PRO A 31 -12.34 -7.99 -4.90
C PRO A 31 -12.02 -6.75 -4.07
N GLY A 32 -12.16 -5.58 -4.69
CA GLY A 32 -11.96 -4.29 -4.02
C GLY A 32 -10.52 -3.84 -3.90
N ARG A 33 -9.61 -4.44 -4.66
CA ARG A 33 -8.19 -4.07 -4.66
C ARG A 33 -7.77 -3.58 -6.02
N LEU A 34 -6.95 -2.51 -6.02
CA LEU A 34 -6.27 -2.00 -7.20
C LEU A 34 -4.77 -2.07 -6.94
N PHE A 35 -4.04 -2.78 -7.79
CA PHE A 35 -2.60 -2.85 -7.70
C PHE A 35 -1.96 -2.17 -8.91
N PHE A 36 -0.84 -1.51 -8.67
CA PHE A 36 -0.10 -0.78 -9.69
C PHE A 36 1.35 -1.27 -9.75
N ARG A 37 1.91 -1.28 -10.96
CA ARG A 37 3.35 -1.29 -11.12
C ARG A 37 3.83 0.15 -11.29
N PHE A 38 5.00 0.45 -10.78
CA PHE A 38 5.62 1.76 -10.87
C PHE A 38 6.93 1.66 -11.64
N GLU A 39 7.09 2.49 -12.63
CA GLU A 39 8.25 2.48 -13.52
C GLU A 39 8.85 3.88 -13.63
N ALA A 40 10.18 3.93 -13.71
CA ALA A 40 10.93 5.12 -14.05
C ALA A 40 11.61 4.86 -15.41
N ASP A 41 12.87 4.44 -15.43
CA ASP A 41 13.55 3.89 -16.61
C ASP A 41 13.26 2.39 -16.78
N SER A 42 12.92 1.72 -15.70
CA SER A 42 12.52 0.31 -15.62
C SER A 42 11.63 0.13 -14.40
N LEU A 43 11.19 -1.10 -14.16
CA LEU A 43 10.32 -1.41 -13.02
C LEU A 43 11.02 -1.04 -11.70
N VAL A 44 10.32 -0.26 -10.87
CA VAL A 44 10.78 0.18 -9.55
C VAL A 44 10.17 -0.67 -8.45
N GLY A 45 8.88 -0.95 -8.54
CA GLY A 45 8.17 -1.68 -7.51
C GLY A 45 6.66 -1.66 -7.73
N TYR A 46 5.94 -1.97 -6.66
CA TYR A 46 4.49 -2.10 -6.67
C TYR A 46 3.85 -1.39 -5.49
N GLY A 47 2.57 -1.12 -5.61
CA GLY A 47 1.75 -0.62 -4.50
C GLY A 47 0.29 -0.81 -4.81
N GLY A 48 -0.56 -0.71 -3.80
CA GLY A 48 -1.98 -0.96 -3.97
C GLY A 48 -2.89 -0.13 -3.09
N LEU A 49 -4.14 -0.08 -3.50
CA LEU A 49 -5.25 0.53 -2.78
C LEU A 49 -6.33 -0.52 -2.57
N GLU A 50 -6.93 -0.53 -1.39
CA GLU A 50 -8.05 -1.41 -1.09
C GLU A 50 -9.22 -0.61 -0.54
N GLY A 51 -10.44 -0.99 -0.96
CA GLY A 51 -11.68 -0.38 -0.51
C GLY A 51 -12.34 0.49 -1.56
N GLU A 52 -13.33 1.26 -1.12
CA GLU A 52 -14.12 2.15 -1.95
C GLU A 52 -14.35 3.47 -1.22
N GLY A 53 -14.66 4.53 -1.99
CA GLY A 53 -15.02 5.81 -1.43
C GLY A 53 -13.85 6.62 -0.93
N ALA A 54 -14.10 7.46 0.08
CA ALA A 54 -13.17 8.46 0.57
C ALA A 54 -12.04 7.91 1.45
N ASP A 55 -12.26 6.78 2.11
CA ASP A 55 -11.30 6.14 3.00
C ASP A 55 -10.84 4.81 2.38
N ARG A 56 -9.56 4.71 2.04
CA ARG A 56 -9.00 3.48 1.46
C ARG A 56 -7.70 3.10 2.13
N LEU A 57 -7.41 1.81 2.11
CA LEU A 57 -6.20 1.24 2.64
C LEU A 57 -5.09 1.29 1.58
N LEU A 58 -3.95 1.89 1.96
CA LEU A 58 -2.72 1.85 1.18
C LEU A 58 -1.97 0.58 1.60
N ARG A 59 -1.60 -0.26 0.65
CA ARG A 59 -1.04 -1.56 0.96
C ARG A 59 -0.07 -2.07 -0.10
N SER A 60 0.63 -3.16 0.24
CA SER A 60 1.44 -3.93 -0.71
C SER A 60 2.50 -3.08 -1.40
N ILE A 61 3.07 -2.12 -0.65
CA ILE A 61 4.12 -1.24 -1.16
C ILE A 61 5.45 -1.99 -1.04
N VAL A 62 6.09 -2.23 -2.17
CA VAL A 62 7.38 -2.91 -2.22
C VAL A 62 8.26 -2.30 -3.32
N ILE A 63 9.51 -2.05 -2.98
CA ILE A 63 10.55 -1.62 -3.93
C ILE A 63 11.37 -2.84 -4.28
N LEU A 64 11.69 -3.05 -5.56
CA LEU A 64 12.55 -4.13 -5.98
C LEU A 64 13.91 -4.02 -5.29
N ALA A 65 14.50 -5.17 -4.94
CA ALA A 65 15.73 -5.20 -4.14
C ALA A 65 16.88 -4.40 -4.76
N ASP A 66 17.02 -4.45 -6.09
CA ASP A 66 18.07 -3.73 -6.83
C ASP A 66 17.79 -2.25 -7.03
N ARG A 67 16.60 -1.78 -6.64
CA ARG A 67 16.20 -0.38 -6.74
C ARG A 67 16.13 0.33 -5.40
N ARG A 68 16.42 -0.37 -4.31
CA ARG A 68 16.39 0.19 -2.95
C ARG A 68 17.57 1.13 -2.71
N GLY A 69 17.43 2.06 -1.76
CA GLY A 69 18.50 2.97 -1.37
C GLY A 69 18.67 4.19 -2.28
N HIS A 70 17.74 4.44 -3.20
CA HIS A 70 17.82 5.56 -4.15
C HIS A 70 16.70 6.60 -3.97
N GLY A 71 15.99 6.57 -2.84
CA GLY A 71 14.88 7.50 -2.59
C GLY A 71 13.61 7.21 -3.39
N LEU A 72 13.56 6.08 -4.08
CA LEU A 72 12.43 5.73 -4.96
C LEU A 72 11.16 5.39 -4.19
N GLY A 73 11.27 4.91 -2.95
CA GLY A 73 10.12 4.62 -2.11
C GLY A 73 9.24 5.85 -1.85
N ARG A 74 9.85 6.99 -1.55
CA ARG A 74 9.14 8.26 -1.38
C ARG A 74 8.39 8.64 -2.66
N THR A 75 9.05 8.56 -3.80
CA THR A 75 8.45 8.90 -5.09
C THR A 75 7.32 7.93 -5.44
N LEU A 76 7.50 6.64 -5.17
CA LEU A 76 6.46 5.63 -5.40
C LEU A 76 5.21 5.93 -4.57
N VAL A 77 5.37 6.19 -3.28
CA VAL A 77 4.23 6.49 -2.41
C VAL A 77 3.53 7.77 -2.86
N THR A 78 4.28 8.82 -3.19
CA THR A 78 3.70 10.07 -3.70
C THR A 78 2.90 9.84 -4.99
N THR A 79 3.42 9.03 -5.90
CA THR A 79 2.73 8.68 -7.14
C THR A 79 1.46 7.87 -6.86
N LEU A 80 1.51 6.93 -5.92
CA LEU A 80 0.34 6.15 -5.51
C LEU A 80 -0.72 7.03 -4.85
N GLU A 81 -0.29 7.97 -4.00
CA GLU A 81 -1.19 8.95 -3.39
C GLU A 81 -1.91 9.77 -4.47
N GLN A 82 -1.20 10.16 -5.52
CA GLN A 82 -1.80 10.89 -6.65
C GLN A 82 -2.85 10.03 -7.37
N GLN A 83 -2.59 8.75 -7.57
CA GLN A 83 -3.56 7.82 -8.15
C GLN A 83 -4.81 7.72 -7.27
N ALA A 84 -4.64 7.69 -5.95
CA ALA A 84 -5.74 7.67 -4.99
C ALA A 84 -6.57 8.96 -5.08
N ARG A 85 -5.93 10.13 -5.08
CA ARG A 85 -6.62 11.43 -5.18
C ARG A 85 -7.44 11.52 -6.47
N ASN A 86 -6.89 11.05 -7.57
CA ASN A 86 -7.58 11.03 -8.87
C ASN A 86 -8.86 10.16 -8.83
N ARG A 87 -8.98 9.26 -7.88
CA ARG A 87 -10.13 8.38 -7.66
C ARG A 87 -11.07 8.84 -6.54
N GLY A 88 -10.87 10.05 -6.03
CA GLY A 88 -11.74 10.61 -5.00
C GLY A 88 -11.41 10.17 -3.57
N VAL A 89 -10.25 9.59 -3.34
CA VAL A 89 -9.83 9.22 -1.99
C VAL A 89 -9.45 10.47 -1.21
N GLU A 90 -10.00 10.61 -0.01
CA GLU A 90 -9.76 11.76 0.88
C GLU A 90 -8.79 11.40 2.00
N ARG A 91 -8.84 10.16 2.50
CA ARG A 91 -7.96 9.68 3.56
C ARG A 91 -7.37 8.34 3.19
N LEU A 92 -6.07 8.22 3.38
CA LEU A 92 -5.32 6.98 3.18
C LEU A 92 -4.95 6.39 4.52
N HIS A 93 -5.20 5.11 4.69
CA HIS A 93 -4.94 4.35 5.89
C HIS A 93 -3.93 3.27 5.59
N LEU A 94 -3.05 2.94 6.54
CA LEU A 94 -2.13 1.84 6.38
C LEU A 94 -1.77 1.18 7.70
N LEU A 95 -1.36 -0.07 7.61
CA LEU A 95 -0.77 -0.84 8.69
C LEU A 95 0.66 -1.21 8.31
N THR A 96 1.59 -1.04 9.23
CA THR A 96 2.99 -1.40 9.00
C THR A 96 3.63 -1.94 10.27
N THR A 97 4.49 -2.95 10.12
CA THR A 97 5.27 -3.50 11.23
C THR A 97 6.68 -2.93 11.28
N THR A 98 7.21 -2.43 10.15
CA THR A 98 8.63 -2.06 10.04
C THR A 98 8.89 -0.68 9.45
N ALA A 99 7.90 -0.04 8.83
CA ALA A 99 8.09 1.19 8.05
C ALA A 99 7.37 2.42 8.62
N ALA A 100 6.97 2.39 9.90
CA ALA A 100 6.22 3.50 10.50
C ALA A 100 6.97 4.83 10.40
N SER A 101 8.27 4.86 10.68
CA SER A 101 9.08 6.07 10.60
C SER A 101 9.12 6.63 9.18
N PHE A 102 9.22 5.77 8.17
CA PHE A 102 9.20 6.16 6.77
C PHE A 102 7.88 6.89 6.43
N PHE A 103 6.74 6.31 6.82
CA PHE A 103 5.44 6.91 6.52
C PHE A 103 5.18 8.17 7.36
N ARG A 104 5.62 8.21 8.61
CA ARG A 104 5.52 9.45 9.41
C ARG A 104 6.25 10.60 8.73
N ALA A 105 7.42 10.34 8.17
CA ALA A 105 8.19 11.35 7.44
C ALA A 105 7.46 11.84 6.18
N LEU A 106 6.53 11.04 5.63
CA LEU A 106 5.70 11.41 4.48
C LEU A 106 4.38 12.09 4.87
N GLY A 107 4.18 12.35 6.14
CA GLY A 107 2.99 13.07 6.63
C GLY A 107 1.87 12.19 7.18
N TYR A 108 2.11 10.89 7.32
CA TYR A 108 1.16 10.00 7.99
C TYR A 108 1.26 10.15 9.50
N THR A 109 0.12 10.10 10.18
CA THR A 109 0.06 10.21 11.64
C THR A 109 -0.53 8.95 12.26
N ASP A 110 -0.03 8.61 13.44
CA ASP A 110 -0.53 7.47 14.20
C ASP A 110 -1.99 7.67 14.59
N ALA A 111 -2.78 6.61 14.49
CA ALA A 111 -4.19 6.62 14.86
C ALA A 111 -4.52 5.37 15.67
N ASP A 112 -5.66 5.40 16.36
CA ASP A 112 -6.15 4.27 17.13
C ASP A 112 -6.89 3.30 16.19
N ARG A 113 -6.49 2.02 16.20
CA ARG A 113 -7.15 0.98 15.40
C ARG A 113 -8.64 0.89 15.70
N GLY A 114 -9.05 1.14 16.94
CA GLY A 114 -10.45 1.15 17.35
C GLY A 114 -11.28 2.28 16.74
N ALA A 115 -10.61 3.32 16.25
CA ALA A 115 -11.26 4.47 15.60
C ALA A 115 -11.29 4.37 14.07
N ALA A 116 -10.78 3.28 13.48
CA ALA A 116 -10.74 3.11 12.03
C ALA A 116 -12.15 3.06 11.44
N PRO A 117 -12.37 3.70 10.25
CA PRO A 117 -13.65 3.57 9.56
C PRO A 117 -13.99 2.11 9.29
N GLN A 118 -15.29 1.77 9.26
CA GLN A 118 -15.75 0.40 9.07
C GLN A 118 -15.17 -0.26 7.82
N ALA A 119 -15.10 0.46 6.71
CA ALA A 119 -14.57 -0.07 5.47
C ALA A 119 -13.10 -0.50 5.58
N VAL A 120 -12.32 0.22 6.38
CA VAL A 120 -10.91 -0.10 6.64
C VAL A 120 -10.79 -1.19 7.71
N ALA A 121 -11.53 -1.06 8.80
CA ALA A 121 -11.50 -2.00 9.93
C ALA A 121 -11.94 -3.42 9.53
N ALA A 122 -12.80 -3.55 8.53
CA ALA A 122 -13.29 -4.83 8.03
C ALA A 122 -12.32 -5.50 7.04
N SER A 123 -11.24 -4.83 6.62
CA SER A 123 -10.28 -5.39 5.67
C SER A 123 -9.54 -6.59 6.25
N ARG A 124 -9.10 -7.52 5.39
CA ARG A 124 -8.33 -8.68 5.83
C ARG A 124 -7.01 -8.31 6.49
N GLU A 125 -6.36 -7.24 6.04
CA GLU A 125 -5.13 -6.76 6.70
C GLU A 125 -5.38 -6.34 8.14
N PHE A 126 -6.48 -5.63 8.40
CA PHE A 126 -6.87 -5.22 9.75
C PHE A 126 -7.27 -6.39 10.64
N THR A 127 -8.01 -7.36 10.07
CA THR A 127 -8.62 -8.45 10.85
C THR A 127 -7.75 -9.69 10.96
N ALA A 128 -6.89 -9.99 9.97
CA ALA A 128 -6.21 -11.27 9.91
C ALA A 128 -4.77 -11.24 9.39
N LEU A 129 -4.44 -10.39 8.42
CA LEU A 129 -3.16 -10.47 7.73
C LEU A 129 -2.03 -9.71 8.41
N CYS A 130 -2.34 -8.62 9.13
CA CYS A 130 -1.36 -7.85 9.87
C CYS A 130 -1.50 -8.11 11.36
N PRO A 131 -0.38 -8.23 12.11
CA PRO A 131 -0.45 -8.49 13.55
C PRO A 131 -1.03 -7.29 14.31
N ALA A 132 -1.53 -7.55 15.52
CA ALA A 132 -2.06 -6.50 16.40
C ALA A 132 -1.02 -5.44 16.76
N SER A 133 0.28 -5.79 16.69
CA SER A 133 1.39 -4.87 16.95
C SER A 133 1.71 -3.93 15.79
N ALA A 134 1.10 -4.12 14.61
CA ALA A 134 1.33 -3.22 13.48
C ALA A 134 0.85 -1.81 13.82
N ALA A 135 1.64 -0.81 13.45
CA ALA A 135 1.25 0.59 13.59
C ALA A 135 0.15 0.92 12.58
N TYR A 136 -0.87 1.65 13.04
CA TYR A 136 -1.93 2.16 12.17
C TYR A 136 -1.71 3.65 11.95
N LEU A 137 -1.59 4.06 10.69
CA LEU A 137 -1.28 5.43 10.29
C LEU A 137 -2.30 5.93 9.27
N VAL A 138 -2.55 7.24 9.31
CA VAL A 138 -3.54 7.89 8.42
C VAL A 138 -2.98 9.20 7.89
N LYS A 139 -3.29 9.50 6.63
CA LYS A 139 -2.98 10.78 5.99
C LYS A 139 -4.22 11.29 5.25
N ALA A 140 -4.61 12.51 5.58
CA ALA A 140 -5.68 13.23 4.87
C ALA A 140 -5.18 13.87 3.59
#